data_6f1079a3ff2f657a552aa7c792ff3b69
#
_entry.id   6f1079a3ff2f657a552aa7c792ff3b69
#
_cell.length_a   1.000
_cell.length_b   1.000
_cell.length_c   1.000
_cell.angle_alpha   90.00
_cell.angle_beta   90.00
_cell.angle_gamma   90.00
#
_symmetry.space_group_name_H-M   'P 1'
#
loop_
_entity.id
_entity.type
_entity.pdbx_description
1 polymer ?
#
loop_
_entity_poly.entity_id
_entity_poly.type
_entity_poly.pdbx_seq_one_letter_code
_entity_poly.pdbx_strand_id
1 'polypeptide(L)'
;MAVAAMVSLQMGLAISVTLIDRIGVEGVAWLRLAWAGVLLLVIVRPRRAAYTRSSFLTCVLLGVVTAGVTLLFMAAVDRIPLGTASALEFLGPLGVAVARGRGRTRLLWPGLAALGVLLLTQPWSGTVDPVGVGYALAAACCWAGYILLTQRVGDQVTGIHALAVSMPVAGLVATVAVGPAVLDRMTPQILLLGVGIAVLLPVVPFTLELLALRRLTAAAFGTLMSLEPGFAMIVGFLVLHQVPGPFGLLGICVVVAAGIGAARAGARSAPVGLEIA
;
A
#
# COMPACT_ATOMS: atom_id res chain seq x y z
N MET A 1 15.18 9.33 -0.46
CA MET A 1 13.87 9.45 0.21
C MET A 1 12.93 8.31 -0.18
N ALA A 2 12.52 8.14 -1.47
CA ALA A 2 11.62 7.05 -1.85
C ALA A 2 12.16 5.64 -1.49
N VAL A 3 13.44 5.34 -1.77
CA VAL A 3 14.07 4.08 -1.36
C VAL A 3 14.09 3.91 0.16
N ALA A 4 14.35 5.00 0.91
CA ALA A 4 14.30 4.96 2.37
C ALA A 4 12.88 4.71 2.90
N ALA A 5 11.85 5.26 2.23
CA ALA A 5 10.46 4.97 2.53
C ALA A 5 10.13 3.48 2.33
N MET A 6 10.54 2.92 1.19
CA MET A 6 10.35 1.48 0.90
C MET A 6 11.07 0.58 1.91
N VAL A 7 12.33 0.89 2.24
CA VAL A 7 13.09 0.14 3.23
C VAL A 7 12.42 0.24 4.61
N SER A 8 11.99 1.44 5.02
CA SER A 8 11.27 1.63 6.29
C SER A 8 9.97 0.84 6.32
N LEU A 9 9.19 0.87 5.24
CA LEU A 9 7.94 0.13 5.09
C LEU A 9 8.19 -1.38 5.20
N GLN A 10 9.17 -1.89 4.48
CA GLN A 10 9.49 -3.31 4.49
C GLN A 10 10.09 -3.77 5.82
N MET A 11 10.92 -2.96 6.47
CA MET A 11 11.41 -3.25 7.83
C MET A 11 10.27 -3.25 8.84
N GLY A 12 9.38 -2.27 8.78
CA GLY A 12 8.20 -2.23 9.64
C GLY A 12 7.27 -3.43 9.40
N LEU A 13 7.14 -3.87 8.15
CA LEU A 13 6.39 -5.07 7.81
C LEU A 13 7.08 -6.34 8.37
N ALA A 14 8.40 -6.45 8.23
CA ALA A 14 9.18 -7.56 8.78
C ALA A 14 9.06 -7.65 10.32
N ILE A 15 9.16 -6.51 11.02
CA ILE A 15 8.94 -6.46 12.47
C ILE A 15 7.49 -6.82 12.80
N SER A 16 6.54 -6.38 11.98
CA SER A 16 5.13 -6.73 12.14
C SER A 16 4.90 -8.24 12.05
N VAL A 17 5.60 -8.92 11.15
CA VAL A 17 5.52 -10.39 11.00
C VAL A 17 5.96 -11.11 12.26
N THR A 18 6.97 -10.62 13.00
CA THR A 18 7.39 -11.25 14.27
C THR A 18 6.32 -11.17 15.38
N LEU A 19 5.35 -10.27 15.24
CA LEU A 19 4.21 -10.16 16.15
C LEU A 19 3.03 -11.04 15.72
N ILE A 20 3.01 -11.55 14.48
CA ILE A 20 1.94 -12.39 13.97
C ILE A 20 1.76 -13.65 14.84
N ASP A 21 2.85 -14.26 15.29
CA ASP A 21 2.80 -15.45 16.16
C ASP A 21 2.12 -15.18 17.52
N ARG A 22 2.10 -13.93 17.97
CA ARG A 22 1.55 -13.54 19.28
C ARG A 22 0.10 -13.04 19.21
N ILE A 23 -0.21 -12.22 18.20
CA ILE A 23 -1.51 -11.53 18.13
C ILE A 23 -2.29 -11.82 16.84
N GLY A 24 -1.71 -12.63 15.95
CA GLY A 24 -2.27 -12.91 14.65
C GLY A 24 -2.09 -11.76 13.66
N VAL A 25 -2.35 -12.06 12.39
CA VAL A 25 -2.26 -11.11 11.29
C VAL A 25 -3.22 -9.93 11.45
N GLU A 26 -4.43 -10.24 11.91
CA GLU A 26 -5.50 -9.27 12.16
C GLU A 26 -5.12 -8.31 13.29
N GLY A 27 -4.48 -8.84 14.37
CA GLY A 27 -4.01 -8.06 15.48
C GLY A 27 -2.92 -7.06 15.09
N VAL A 28 -2.01 -7.47 14.23
CA VAL A 28 -0.95 -6.59 13.69
C VAL A 28 -1.56 -5.49 12.82
N ALA A 29 -2.49 -5.84 11.93
CA ALA A 29 -3.18 -4.87 11.09
C ALA A 29 -3.96 -3.84 11.91
N TRP A 30 -4.71 -4.31 12.91
CA TRP A 30 -5.45 -3.46 13.85
C TRP A 30 -4.51 -2.52 14.60
N LEU A 31 -3.44 -3.04 15.19
CA LEU A 31 -2.49 -2.28 16.00
C LEU A 31 -1.88 -1.11 15.22
N ARG A 32 -1.49 -1.35 13.96
CA ARG A 32 -0.95 -0.34 13.05
C ARG A 32 -1.94 0.79 12.78
N LEU A 33 -3.18 0.44 12.42
CA LEU A 33 -4.20 1.42 12.06
C LEU A 33 -4.71 2.19 13.28
N ALA A 34 -4.91 1.51 14.41
CA ALA A 34 -5.36 2.14 15.64
C ALA A 34 -4.36 3.19 16.15
N TRP A 35 -3.07 2.82 16.25
CA TRP A 35 -2.04 3.77 16.67
C TRP A 35 -1.78 4.88 15.65
N ALA A 36 -1.81 4.59 14.35
CA ALA A 36 -1.71 5.62 13.32
C ALA A 36 -2.84 6.65 13.46
N GLY A 37 -4.06 6.18 13.72
CA GLY A 37 -5.22 7.04 13.98
C GLY A 37 -5.02 7.93 15.21
N VAL A 38 -4.61 7.34 16.34
CA VAL A 38 -4.37 8.08 17.59
C VAL A 38 -3.24 9.10 17.42
N LEU A 39 -2.10 8.69 16.87
CA LEU A 39 -0.94 9.57 16.67
C LEU A 39 -1.28 10.78 15.79
N LEU A 40 -1.97 10.55 14.66
CA LEU A 40 -2.32 11.63 13.75
C LEU A 40 -3.40 12.56 14.32
N LEU A 41 -4.33 12.05 15.12
CA LEU A 41 -5.27 12.90 15.86
C LEU A 41 -4.54 13.83 16.85
N VAL A 42 -3.60 13.29 17.61
CA VAL A 42 -2.86 14.05 18.64
C VAL A 42 -1.92 15.07 18.00
N ILE A 43 -1.21 14.68 16.92
CA ILE A 43 -0.22 15.55 16.26
C ILE A 43 -0.89 16.66 15.46
N VAL A 44 -1.89 16.34 14.65
CA VAL A 44 -2.47 17.29 13.67
C VAL A 44 -3.62 18.10 14.26
N ARG A 45 -4.37 17.57 15.22
CA ARG A 45 -5.53 18.20 15.88
C ARG A 45 -6.50 18.83 14.87
N PRO A 46 -7.20 18.02 14.08
CA PRO A 46 -8.02 18.51 12.97
C PRO A 46 -9.10 19.46 13.45
N ARG A 47 -9.20 20.66 12.84
CA ARG A 47 -10.23 21.64 13.11
C ARG A 47 -11.38 21.46 12.13
N ARG A 48 -12.62 21.46 12.61
CA ARG A 48 -13.83 21.30 11.78
C ARG A 48 -13.91 22.33 10.64
N ALA A 49 -13.39 23.54 10.87
CA ALA A 49 -13.38 24.61 9.87
C ALA A 49 -12.48 24.33 8.65
N ALA A 50 -11.58 23.34 8.74
CA ALA A 50 -10.68 22.96 7.64
C ALA A 50 -11.35 22.08 6.57
N TYR A 51 -12.58 21.65 6.78
CA TYR A 51 -13.26 20.68 5.92
C TYR A 51 -14.64 21.17 5.46
N THR A 52 -14.94 20.98 4.19
CA THR A 52 -16.31 20.99 3.67
C THR A 52 -16.96 19.62 3.92
N ARG A 53 -18.29 19.54 3.81
CA ARG A 53 -18.98 18.23 3.91
C ARG A 53 -18.46 17.22 2.87
N SER A 54 -18.21 17.70 1.65
CA SER A 54 -17.68 16.85 0.57
C SER A 54 -16.28 16.34 0.87
N SER A 55 -15.37 17.25 1.26
CA SER A 55 -13.99 16.86 1.58
C SER A 55 -13.89 15.95 2.80
N PHE A 56 -14.74 16.18 3.82
CA PHE A 56 -14.81 15.31 4.99
C PHE A 56 -15.26 13.89 4.63
N LEU A 57 -16.34 13.76 3.83
CA LEU A 57 -16.81 12.45 3.35
C LEU A 57 -15.74 11.73 2.50
N THR A 58 -15.01 12.48 1.67
CA THR A 58 -13.91 11.90 0.89
C THR A 58 -12.79 11.41 1.81
N CYS A 59 -12.46 12.14 2.89
CA CYS A 59 -11.49 11.68 3.90
C CYS A 59 -11.98 10.43 4.66
N VAL A 60 -13.28 10.37 5.01
CA VAL A 60 -13.88 9.19 5.64
C VAL A 60 -13.78 7.97 4.70
N LEU A 61 -14.18 8.13 3.43
CA LEU A 61 -14.08 7.06 2.45
C LEU A 61 -12.63 6.62 2.23
N LEU A 62 -11.68 7.57 2.22
CA LEU A 62 -10.26 7.29 2.17
C LEU A 62 -9.83 6.43 3.37
N GLY A 63 -10.32 6.70 4.57
CA GLY A 63 -10.05 5.90 5.76
C GLY A 63 -10.59 4.48 5.66
N VAL A 64 -11.83 4.31 5.19
CA VAL A 64 -12.42 2.97 4.96
C VAL A 64 -11.58 2.16 3.97
N VAL A 65 -11.21 2.78 2.86
CA VAL A 65 -10.39 2.12 1.82
C VAL A 65 -8.99 1.81 2.34
N THR A 66 -8.39 2.68 3.15
CA THR A 66 -7.08 2.42 3.80
C THR A 66 -7.14 1.23 4.75
N ALA A 67 -8.22 1.10 5.53
CA ALA A 67 -8.44 -0.09 6.34
C ALA A 67 -8.56 -1.34 5.46
N GLY A 68 -9.31 -1.26 4.37
CA GLY A 68 -9.47 -2.35 3.39
C GLY A 68 -8.13 -2.81 2.83
N VAL A 69 -7.29 -1.88 2.34
CA VAL A 69 -5.94 -2.21 1.86
C VAL A 69 -5.18 -2.98 2.94
N THR A 70 -5.09 -2.43 4.15
CA THR A 70 -4.27 -3.00 5.21
C THR A 70 -4.76 -4.37 5.67
N LEU A 71 -6.06 -4.52 5.95
CA LEU A 71 -6.64 -5.77 6.47
C LEU A 71 -6.59 -6.89 5.41
N LEU A 72 -6.97 -6.57 4.17
CA LEU A 72 -6.98 -7.56 3.08
C LEU A 72 -5.57 -7.97 2.68
N PHE A 73 -4.61 -7.04 2.64
CA PHE A 73 -3.22 -7.36 2.35
C PHE A 73 -2.63 -8.26 3.43
N MET A 74 -2.86 -7.95 4.70
CA MET A 74 -2.37 -8.79 5.80
C MET A 74 -3.02 -10.18 5.76
N ALA A 75 -4.32 -10.30 5.45
CA ALA A 75 -4.98 -11.59 5.26
C ALA A 75 -4.43 -12.38 4.05
N ALA A 76 -3.95 -11.68 3.00
CA ALA A 76 -3.26 -12.31 1.89
C ALA A 76 -1.89 -12.85 2.31
N VAL A 77 -1.08 -12.06 3.03
CA VAL A 77 0.28 -12.44 3.47
C VAL A 77 0.27 -13.65 4.42
N ASP A 78 -0.81 -13.84 5.16
CA ASP A 78 -1.02 -15.04 6.01
C ASP A 78 -1.14 -16.33 5.19
N ARG A 79 -1.54 -16.23 3.91
CA ARG A 79 -1.90 -17.37 3.05
C ARG A 79 -0.97 -17.60 1.88
N ILE A 80 -0.33 -16.54 1.38
CA ILE A 80 0.56 -16.58 0.23
C ILE A 80 1.86 -15.83 0.51
N PRO A 81 2.97 -16.18 -0.18
CA PRO A 81 4.26 -15.52 0.03
C PRO A 81 4.17 -14.00 -0.14
N LEU A 82 4.89 -13.26 0.72
CA LEU A 82 4.89 -11.79 0.76
C LEU A 82 5.15 -11.15 -0.61
N GLY A 83 6.15 -11.67 -1.35
CA GLY A 83 6.45 -11.17 -2.70
C GLY A 83 5.30 -11.36 -3.68
N THR A 84 4.59 -12.50 -3.61
CA THR A 84 3.39 -12.78 -4.43
C THR A 84 2.24 -11.87 -4.05
N ALA A 85 1.96 -11.71 -2.75
CA ALA A 85 0.91 -10.82 -2.25
C ALA A 85 1.16 -9.37 -2.70
N SER A 86 2.39 -8.87 -2.54
CA SER A 86 2.79 -7.52 -2.95
C SER A 86 2.69 -7.31 -4.46
N ALA A 87 3.10 -8.30 -5.27
CA ALA A 87 2.99 -8.21 -6.72
C ALA A 87 1.53 -8.20 -7.20
N LEU A 88 0.64 -8.96 -6.57
CA LEU A 88 -0.79 -8.94 -6.86
C LEU A 88 -1.44 -7.62 -6.42
N GLU A 89 -1.12 -7.14 -5.25
CA GLU A 89 -1.61 -5.86 -4.74
C GLU A 89 -1.17 -4.70 -5.64
N PHE A 90 0.06 -4.75 -6.18
CA PHE A 90 0.57 -3.74 -7.10
C PHE A 90 -0.22 -3.61 -8.42
N LEU A 91 -1.06 -4.58 -8.77
CA LEU A 91 -1.99 -4.46 -9.89
C LEU A 91 -2.98 -3.29 -9.72
N GLY A 92 -3.25 -2.85 -8.50
CA GLY A 92 -4.07 -1.67 -8.22
C GLY A 92 -3.48 -0.38 -8.80
N PRO A 93 -2.29 0.05 -8.37
CA PRO A 93 -1.55 1.17 -8.95
C PRO A 93 -1.35 1.04 -10.46
N LEU A 94 -1.00 -0.15 -10.94
CA LEU A 94 -0.84 -0.43 -12.36
C LEU A 94 -2.15 -0.21 -13.13
N GLY A 95 -3.27 -0.69 -12.61
CA GLY A 95 -4.60 -0.50 -13.19
C GLY A 95 -4.96 0.99 -13.30
N VAL A 96 -4.68 1.78 -12.27
CA VAL A 96 -4.88 3.24 -12.30
C VAL A 96 -3.99 3.90 -13.35
N ALA A 97 -2.71 3.52 -13.44
CA ALA A 97 -1.78 4.06 -14.43
C ALA A 97 -2.24 3.76 -15.87
N VAL A 98 -2.69 2.53 -16.11
CA VAL A 98 -3.21 2.10 -17.43
C VAL A 98 -4.54 2.77 -17.77
N ALA A 99 -5.47 2.90 -16.80
CA ALA A 99 -6.75 3.56 -17.03
C ALA A 99 -6.58 5.03 -17.45
N ARG A 100 -5.53 5.68 -16.98
CA ARG A 100 -5.18 7.08 -17.31
C ARG A 100 -4.23 7.22 -18.50
N GLY A 101 -3.60 6.13 -18.92
CA GLY A 101 -2.69 6.08 -20.07
C GLY A 101 -3.43 6.27 -21.39
N ARG A 102 -2.76 6.92 -22.37
CA ARG A 102 -3.23 7.10 -23.75
C ARG A 102 -2.22 6.45 -24.69
N GLY A 103 -2.70 5.85 -25.77
CA GLY A 103 -1.85 5.30 -26.82
C GLY A 103 -1.95 3.77 -27.00
N ARG A 104 -1.27 3.25 -28.06
CA ARG A 104 -1.31 1.83 -28.47
C ARG A 104 -0.65 0.88 -27.46
N THR A 105 0.28 1.38 -26.66
CA THR A 105 0.98 0.60 -25.62
C THR A 105 0.11 0.36 -24.37
N ARG A 106 -1.10 0.92 -24.32
CA ARG A 106 -2.02 0.81 -23.20
C ARG A 106 -2.33 -0.64 -22.81
N LEU A 107 -2.39 -1.56 -23.78
CA LEU A 107 -2.71 -2.97 -23.54
C LEU A 107 -1.46 -3.83 -23.28
N LEU A 108 -0.29 -3.35 -23.62
CA LEU A 108 0.96 -4.10 -23.41
C LEU A 108 1.24 -4.33 -21.92
N TRP A 109 1.13 -3.28 -21.11
CA TRP A 109 1.45 -3.35 -19.70
C TRP A 109 0.48 -4.22 -18.89
N PRO A 110 -0.85 -4.15 -19.11
CA PRO A 110 -1.77 -5.11 -18.50
C PRO A 110 -1.52 -6.56 -18.93
N GLY A 111 -1.18 -6.78 -20.19
CA GLY A 111 -0.84 -8.11 -20.69
C GLY A 111 0.40 -8.68 -20.02
N LEU A 112 1.46 -7.88 -19.86
CA LEU A 112 2.65 -8.27 -19.09
C LEU A 112 2.32 -8.51 -17.62
N ALA A 113 1.52 -7.65 -16.99
CA ALA A 113 1.11 -7.84 -15.62
C ALA A 113 0.30 -9.13 -15.43
N ALA A 114 -0.64 -9.42 -16.34
CA ALA A 114 -1.41 -10.66 -16.32
C ALA A 114 -0.50 -11.89 -16.48
N LEU A 115 0.50 -11.84 -17.35
CA LEU A 115 1.49 -12.89 -17.47
C LEU A 115 2.30 -13.07 -16.18
N GLY A 116 2.74 -11.97 -15.56
CA GLY A 116 3.45 -12.01 -14.28
C GLY A 116 2.61 -12.62 -13.17
N VAL A 117 1.32 -12.28 -13.10
CA VAL A 117 0.37 -12.88 -12.15
C VAL A 117 0.21 -14.38 -12.38
N LEU A 118 0.05 -14.82 -13.64
CA LEU A 118 -0.03 -16.25 -13.97
C LEU A 118 1.23 -17.02 -13.53
N LEU A 119 2.42 -16.41 -13.71
CA LEU A 119 3.69 -17.00 -13.28
C LEU A 119 3.80 -17.05 -11.75
N LEU A 120 3.28 -16.05 -11.05
CA LEU A 120 3.29 -16.01 -9.58
C LEU A 120 2.31 -16.98 -8.95
N THR A 121 1.10 -17.01 -9.47
CA THR A 121 0.01 -17.83 -8.89
C THR A 121 0.05 -19.28 -9.32
N GLN A 122 0.68 -19.57 -10.47
CA GLN A 122 0.80 -20.93 -11.03
C GLN A 122 -0.47 -21.76 -10.84
N PRO A 123 -1.64 -21.33 -11.36
CA PRO A 123 -2.92 -21.97 -11.06
C PRO A 123 -3.00 -23.45 -11.47
N TRP A 124 -2.08 -23.87 -12.35
CA TRP A 124 -1.93 -25.26 -12.79
C TRP A 124 -1.21 -26.16 -11.77
N SER A 125 -0.46 -25.59 -10.83
CA SER A 125 0.32 -26.35 -9.84
C SER A 125 -0.46 -26.62 -8.55
N GLY A 126 -1.54 -25.87 -8.30
CA GLY A 126 -2.32 -25.94 -7.07
C GLY A 126 -1.55 -25.55 -5.80
N THR A 127 -0.37 -24.94 -5.95
CA THR A 127 0.53 -24.61 -4.82
C THR A 127 0.17 -23.32 -4.11
N VAL A 128 -0.62 -22.44 -4.74
CA VAL A 128 -0.99 -21.13 -4.18
C VAL A 128 -2.45 -21.14 -3.74
N ASP A 129 -2.69 -20.67 -2.52
CA ASP A 129 -4.05 -20.57 -1.97
C ASP A 129 -4.88 -19.53 -2.75
N PRO A 130 -5.97 -19.94 -3.43
CA PRO A 130 -6.81 -19.02 -4.20
C PRO A 130 -7.52 -17.98 -3.34
N VAL A 131 -7.77 -18.27 -2.06
CA VAL A 131 -8.36 -17.33 -1.11
C VAL A 131 -7.36 -16.20 -0.81
N GLY A 132 -6.09 -16.55 -0.61
CA GLY A 132 -5.01 -15.58 -0.44
C GLY A 132 -4.85 -14.66 -1.66
N VAL A 133 -4.93 -15.23 -2.87
CA VAL A 133 -4.95 -14.45 -4.13
C VAL A 133 -6.17 -13.53 -4.17
N GLY A 134 -7.35 -14.01 -3.79
CA GLY A 134 -8.57 -13.20 -3.72
C GLY A 134 -8.42 -12.00 -2.78
N TYR A 135 -7.83 -12.20 -1.60
CA TYR A 135 -7.53 -11.11 -0.67
C TYR A 135 -6.54 -10.10 -1.25
N ALA A 136 -5.47 -10.55 -1.90
CA ALA A 136 -4.50 -9.66 -2.52
C ALA A 136 -5.11 -8.82 -3.66
N LEU A 137 -5.96 -9.41 -4.49
CA LEU A 137 -6.67 -8.69 -5.55
C LEU A 137 -7.70 -7.70 -4.99
N ALA A 138 -8.40 -8.05 -3.92
CA ALA A 138 -9.30 -7.13 -3.23
C ALA A 138 -8.52 -5.96 -2.61
N ALA A 139 -7.34 -6.22 -2.02
CA ALA A 139 -6.43 -5.18 -1.56
C ALA A 139 -5.97 -4.28 -2.71
N ALA A 140 -5.65 -4.84 -3.89
CA ALA A 140 -5.30 -4.08 -5.10
C ALA A 140 -6.44 -3.13 -5.52
N CYS A 141 -7.69 -3.57 -5.51
CA CYS A 141 -8.85 -2.72 -5.78
C CYS A 141 -8.98 -1.58 -4.76
N CYS A 142 -8.79 -1.89 -3.49
CA CYS A 142 -8.76 -0.88 -2.44
C CYS A 142 -7.61 0.10 -2.65
N TRP A 143 -6.41 -0.36 -3.03
CA TRP A 143 -5.27 0.52 -3.29
C TRP A 143 -5.51 1.43 -4.50
N ALA A 144 -6.09 0.91 -5.56
CA ALA A 144 -6.54 1.75 -6.68
C ALA A 144 -7.50 2.86 -6.21
N GLY A 145 -8.50 2.50 -5.39
CA GLY A 145 -9.41 3.45 -4.76
C GLY A 145 -8.69 4.48 -3.87
N TYR A 146 -7.74 4.03 -3.06
CA TYR A 146 -6.88 4.88 -2.23
C TYR A 146 -6.14 5.94 -3.07
N ILE A 147 -5.52 5.53 -4.18
CA ILE A 147 -4.80 6.46 -5.07
C ILE A 147 -5.75 7.52 -5.63
N LEU A 148 -6.93 7.11 -6.10
CA LEU A 148 -7.91 8.03 -6.67
C LEU A 148 -8.48 9.01 -5.64
N LEU A 149 -8.78 8.51 -4.44
CA LEU A 149 -9.29 9.32 -3.33
C LEU A 149 -8.23 10.28 -2.80
N THR A 150 -6.98 9.82 -2.64
CA THR A 150 -5.87 10.66 -2.17
C THR A 150 -5.63 11.83 -3.12
N GLN A 151 -5.70 11.62 -4.42
CA GLN A 151 -5.59 12.68 -5.40
C GLN A 151 -6.75 13.69 -5.25
N ARG A 152 -7.99 13.19 -5.13
CA ARG A 152 -9.16 14.04 -4.97
C ARG A 152 -9.13 14.85 -3.66
N VAL A 153 -8.65 14.25 -2.58
CA VAL A 153 -8.49 14.92 -1.29
C VAL A 153 -7.34 15.94 -1.35
N GLY A 154 -6.25 15.61 -2.03
CA GLY A 154 -5.10 16.51 -2.20
C GLY A 154 -5.45 17.83 -2.89
N ASP A 155 -6.44 17.80 -3.78
CA ASP A 155 -6.97 19.00 -4.44
C ASP A 155 -7.89 19.84 -3.54
N GLN A 156 -8.45 19.27 -2.46
CA GLN A 156 -9.46 19.89 -1.62
C GLN A 156 -8.97 20.27 -0.21
N VAL A 157 -8.01 19.53 0.32
CA VAL A 157 -7.53 19.67 1.71
C VAL A 157 -6.00 19.71 1.73
N THR A 158 -5.46 20.70 2.41
CA THR A 158 -3.99 20.86 2.48
C THR A 158 -3.33 19.76 3.32
N GLY A 159 -2.49 18.95 2.68
CA GLY A 159 -1.47 18.10 3.29
C GLY A 159 -1.96 17.11 4.35
N ILE A 160 -1.37 17.17 5.52
CA ILE A 160 -1.53 16.24 6.65
C ILE A 160 -2.95 16.22 7.23
N HIS A 161 -3.76 17.25 7.01
CA HIS A 161 -5.13 17.31 7.55
C HIS A 161 -6.02 16.20 7.01
N ALA A 162 -5.82 15.75 5.77
CA ALA A 162 -6.57 14.62 5.21
C ALA A 162 -6.32 13.32 5.99
N LEU A 163 -5.07 13.07 6.35
CA LEU A 163 -4.65 11.90 7.13
C LEU A 163 -5.19 11.95 8.57
N ALA A 164 -5.37 13.16 9.13
CA ALA A 164 -5.92 13.34 10.47
C ALA A 164 -7.40 12.92 10.59
N VAL A 165 -8.11 12.77 9.48
CA VAL A 165 -9.47 12.20 9.44
C VAL A 165 -9.44 10.76 8.96
N SER A 166 -8.71 10.47 7.89
CA SER A 166 -8.73 9.14 7.28
C SER A 166 -8.11 8.06 8.18
N MET A 167 -7.00 8.33 8.88
CA MET A 167 -6.36 7.33 9.72
C MET A 167 -7.17 6.94 10.97
N PRO A 168 -7.79 7.89 11.72
CA PRO A 168 -8.73 7.52 12.78
C PRO A 168 -9.92 6.70 12.29
N VAL A 169 -10.47 7.04 11.12
CA VAL A 169 -11.54 6.26 10.51
C VAL A 169 -11.04 4.85 10.16
N ALA A 170 -9.84 4.72 9.59
CA ALA A 170 -9.24 3.42 9.30
C ALA A 170 -9.05 2.59 10.59
N GLY A 171 -8.58 3.20 11.67
CA GLY A 171 -8.47 2.57 12.98
C GLY A 171 -9.82 2.12 13.55
N LEU A 172 -10.86 2.95 13.41
CA LEU A 172 -12.22 2.60 13.80
C LEU A 172 -12.77 1.42 12.99
N VAL A 173 -12.63 1.46 11.66
CA VAL A 173 -13.06 0.37 10.77
C VAL A 173 -12.35 -0.93 11.15
N ALA A 174 -11.02 -0.89 11.37
CA ALA A 174 -10.28 -2.05 11.80
C ALA A 174 -10.75 -2.55 13.18
N THR A 175 -11.07 -1.64 14.11
CA THR A 175 -11.59 -2.01 15.45
C THR A 175 -12.96 -2.69 15.35
N VAL A 176 -13.82 -2.23 14.47
CA VAL A 176 -15.13 -2.86 14.24
C VAL A 176 -14.98 -4.21 13.55
N ALA A 177 -14.08 -4.31 12.57
CA ALA A 177 -13.90 -5.51 11.75
C ALA A 177 -13.23 -6.67 12.52
N VAL A 178 -12.14 -6.37 13.23
CA VAL A 178 -11.29 -7.40 13.85
C VAL A 178 -11.05 -7.19 15.35
N GLY A 179 -11.46 -6.05 15.91
CA GLY A 179 -11.27 -5.75 17.33
C GLY A 179 -11.75 -6.85 18.28
N PRO A 180 -12.99 -7.36 18.13
CA PRO A 180 -13.50 -8.42 19.03
C PRO A 180 -12.63 -9.68 19.05
N ALA A 181 -11.93 -10.00 17.96
CA ALA A 181 -11.06 -11.17 17.85
C ALA A 181 -9.65 -10.94 18.42
N VAL A 182 -9.22 -9.69 18.54
CA VAL A 182 -7.81 -9.36 18.84
C VAL A 182 -7.61 -8.64 20.17
N LEU A 183 -8.61 -7.95 20.70
CA LEU A 183 -8.47 -7.13 21.92
C LEU A 183 -8.03 -7.94 23.14
N ASP A 184 -8.52 -9.16 23.28
CA ASP A 184 -8.17 -10.06 24.40
C ASP A 184 -6.70 -10.49 24.40
N ARG A 185 -6.02 -10.36 23.25
CA ARG A 185 -4.60 -10.69 23.09
C ARG A 185 -3.70 -9.49 23.31
N MET A 186 -4.25 -8.29 23.51
CA MET A 186 -3.50 -7.04 23.65
C MET A 186 -2.99 -6.86 25.05
N THR A 187 -1.69 -7.04 25.25
CA THR A 187 -0.99 -6.70 26.48
C THR A 187 -0.44 -5.27 26.42
N PRO A 188 -0.19 -4.60 27.56
CA PRO A 188 0.44 -3.27 27.57
C PRO A 188 1.77 -3.22 26.81
N GLN A 189 2.55 -4.31 26.84
CA GLN A 189 3.81 -4.42 26.09
C GLN A 189 3.59 -4.45 24.59
N ILE A 190 2.59 -5.21 24.10
CA ILE A 190 2.22 -5.26 22.68
C ILE A 190 1.70 -3.90 22.21
N LEU A 191 0.89 -3.22 23.02
CA LEU A 191 0.42 -1.89 22.71
C LEU A 191 1.58 -0.89 22.59
N LEU A 192 2.57 -0.96 23.50
CA LEU A 192 3.75 -0.10 23.42
C LEU A 192 4.61 -0.38 22.19
N LEU A 193 4.85 -1.65 21.85
CA LEU A 193 5.52 -2.04 20.61
C LEU A 193 4.77 -1.55 19.38
N GLY A 194 3.44 -1.56 19.44
CA GLY A 194 2.56 -1.05 18.39
C GLY A 194 2.79 0.42 18.06
N VAL A 195 3.14 1.26 19.04
CA VAL A 195 3.52 2.66 18.79
C VAL A 195 4.74 2.74 17.87
N GLY A 196 5.78 1.95 18.17
CA GLY A 196 6.99 1.90 17.35
C GLY A 196 6.71 1.45 15.92
N ILE A 197 5.88 0.41 15.77
CA ILE A 197 5.47 -0.11 14.46
C ILE A 197 4.65 0.93 13.71
N ALA A 198 3.70 1.60 14.35
CA ALA A 198 2.88 2.63 13.73
C ALA A 198 3.70 3.84 13.27
N VAL A 199 4.76 4.19 13.99
CA VAL A 199 5.71 5.23 13.54
C VAL A 199 6.48 4.78 12.30
N LEU A 200 7.01 3.56 12.31
CA LEU A 200 7.83 3.02 11.21
C LEU A 200 7.03 2.74 9.94
N LEU A 201 5.78 2.33 10.04
CA LEU A 201 4.98 1.87 8.90
C LEU A 201 4.13 2.97 8.25
N PRO A 202 3.25 3.74 8.94
CA PRO A 202 2.55 4.82 8.26
C PRO A 202 3.26 6.17 8.34
N VAL A 203 3.82 6.56 9.49
CA VAL A 203 4.27 7.95 9.68
C VAL A 203 5.55 8.23 8.88
N VAL A 204 6.57 7.39 8.98
CA VAL A 204 7.85 7.60 8.30
C VAL A 204 7.73 7.41 6.79
N PRO A 205 7.17 6.28 6.26
CA PRO A 205 7.00 6.11 4.81
C PRO A 205 6.17 7.20 4.18
N PHE A 206 4.98 7.50 4.70
CA PHE A 206 4.11 8.54 4.12
C PHE A 206 4.77 9.92 4.12
N THR A 207 5.52 10.27 5.17
CA THR A 207 6.26 11.53 5.21
C THR A 207 7.35 11.55 4.14
N LEU A 208 8.11 10.47 4.01
CA LEU A 208 9.19 10.35 3.02
C LEU A 208 8.64 10.29 1.59
N GLU A 209 7.51 9.63 1.37
CA GLU A 209 6.82 9.59 0.08
C GLU A 209 6.29 10.98 -0.31
N LEU A 210 5.66 11.69 0.62
CA LEU A 210 5.20 13.05 0.37
C LEU A 210 6.35 13.99 0.02
N LEU A 211 7.48 13.88 0.72
CA LEU A 211 8.69 14.64 0.41
C LEU A 211 9.33 14.22 -0.92
N ALA A 212 9.28 12.93 -1.26
CA ALA A 212 9.76 12.43 -2.54
C ALA A 212 8.89 12.93 -3.71
N LEU A 213 7.56 12.89 -3.56
CA LEU A 213 6.60 13.40 -4.55
C LEU A 213 6.77 14.91 -4.83
N ARG A 214 7.21 15.69 -3.84
CA ARG A 214 7.54 17.11 -4.03
C ARG A 214 8.80 17.34 -4.86
N ARG A 215 9.69 16.35 -4.99
CA ARG A 215 11.00 16.46 -5.65
C ARG A 215 11.12 15.61 -6.91
N LEU A 216 10.24 14.64 -7.10
CA LEU A 216 10.25 13.70 -8.23
C LEU A 216 9.04 13.95 -9.12
N THR A 217 9.22 13.71 -10.42
CA THR A 217 8.07 13.62 -11.33
C THR A 217 7.21 12.42 -10.97
N ALA A 218 5.91 12.49 -11.24
CA ALA A 218 4.98 11.37 -11.01
C ALA A 218 5.44 10.07 -11.69
N ALA A 219 6.08 10.18 -12.86
CA ALA A 219 6.65 9.04 -13.58
C ALA A 219 7.85 8.42 -12.87
N ALA A 220 8.77 9.25 -12.37
CA ALA A 220 9.93 8.76 -11.61
C ALA A 220 9.49 8.11 -10.29
N PHE A 221 8.50 8.69 -9.61
CA PHE A 221 7.93 8.12 -8.40
C PHE A 221 7.21 6.78 -8.70
N GLY A 222 6.36 6.72 -9.71
CA GLY A 222 5.69 5.48 -10.12
C GLY A 222 6.67 4.37 -10.54
N THR A 223 7.79 4.75 -11.21
CA THR A 223 8.86 3.79 -11.55
C THR A 223 9.52 3.24 -10.28
N LEU A 224 9.76 4.08 -9.28
CA LEU A 224 10.31 3.63 -7.99
C LEU A 224 9.32 2.74 -7.24
N MET A 225 8.04 3.11 -7.19
CA MET A 225 6.99 2.30 -6.53
C MET A 225 6.84 0.92 -7.17
N SER A 226 7.07 0.78 -8.48
CA SER A 226 7.01 -0.52 -9.16
C SER A 226 8.10 -1.50 -8.74
N LEU A 227 9.13 -1.05 -8.01
CA LEU A 227 10.15 -1.92 -7.41
C LEU A 227 9.69 -2.55 -6.08
N GLU A 228 8.57 -2.09 -5.51
CA GLU A 228 8.06 -2.56 -4.22
C GLU A 228 7.91 -4.09 -4.14
N PRO A 229 7.32 -4.79 -5.13
CA PRO A 229 7.26 -6.24 -5.10
C PRO A 229 8.64 -6.92 -5.07
N GLY A 230 9.65 -6.30 -5.69
CA GLY A 230 11.03 -6.77 -5.63
C GLY A 230 11.62 -6.64 -4.22
N PHE A 231 11.40 -5.51 -3.54
CA PHE A 231 11.80 -5.33 -2.14
C PHE A 231 11.05 -6.29 -1.21
N ALA A 232 9.75 -6.48 -1.43
CA ALA A 232 8.93 -7.43 -0.67
C ALA A 232 9.47 -8.87 -0.79
N MET A 233 9.89 -9.27 -1.99
CA MET A 233 10.51 -10.58 -2.21
C MET A 233 11.84 -10.72 -1.46
N ILE A 234 12.71 -9.70 -1.50
CA ILE A 234 13.99 -9.72 -0.78
C ILE A 234 13.75 -9.84 0.72
N VAL A 235 12.82 -9.08 1.27
CA VAL A 235 12.48 -9.15 2.70
C VAL A 235 11.82 -10.49 3.04
N GLY A 236 10.92 -10.99 2.19
CA GLY A 236 10.34 -12.32 2.33
C GLY A 236 11.40 -13.42 2.39
N PHE A 237 12.43 -13.32 1.55
CA PHE A 237 13.57 -14.25 1.56
C PHE A 237 14.43 -14.13 2.82
N LEU A 238 14.84 -12.89 3.18
CA LEU A 238 15.81 -12.66 4.26
C LEU A 238 15.19 -12.81 5.65
N VAL A 239 13.92 -12.42 5.84
CA VAL A 239 13.28 -12.36 7.16
C VAL A 239 12.32 -13.52 7.38
N LEU A 240 11.56 -13.89 6.34
CA LEU A 240 10.54 -14.95 6.42
C LEU A 240 11.05 -16.29 5.89
N HIS A 241 12.30 -16.33 5.42
CA HIS A 241 12.94 -17.53 4.82
C HIS A 241 12.10 -18.13 3.65
N GLN A 242 11.31 -17.29 2.97
CA GLN A 242 10.52 -17.67 1.82
C GLN A 242 11.41 -17.74 0.58
N VAL A 243 11.77 -18.94 0.15
CA VAL A 243 12.59 -19.14 -1.06
C VAL A 243 11.67 -19.10 -2.29
N PRO A 244 11.75 -18.07 -3.15
CA PRO A 244 10.93 -18.00 -4.35
C PRO A 244 11.39 -19.05 -5.37
N GLY A 245 10.44 -19.79 -5.92
CA GLY A 245 10.71 -20.67 -7.06
C GLY A 245 11.07 -19.86 -8.33
N PRO A 246 11.63 -20.50 -9.36
CA PRO A 246 12.06 -19.82 -10.58
C PRO A 246 10.92 -19.08 -11.30
N PHE A 247 9.73 -19.65 -11.32
CA PHE A 247 8.54 -18.99 -11.88
C PHE A 247 8.08 -17.80 -11.04
N GLY A 248 8.20 -17.87 -9.70
CA GLY A 248 7.93 -16.75 -8.81
C GLY A 248 8.86 -15.58 -9.06
N LEU A 249 10.17 -15.84 -9.18
CA LEU A 249 11.17 -14.84 -9.55
C LEU A 249 10.86 -14.19 -10.90
N LEU A 250 10.59 -14.99 -11.92
CA LEU A 250 10.25 -14.49 -13.24
C LEU A 250 8.96 -13.65 -13.20
N GLY A 251 7.94 -14.11 -12.49
CA GLY A 251 6.68 -13.41 -12.31
C GLY A 251 6.85 -12.03 -11.70
N ILE A 252 7.63 -11.91 -10.62
CA ILE A 252 7.93 -10.61 -9.99
C ILE A 252 8.68 -9.70 -10.97
N CYS A 253 9.70 -10.21 -11.67
CA CYS A 253 10.43 -9.43 -12.67
C CYS A 253 9.49 -8.88 -13.78
N VAL A 254 8.54 -9.70 -14.24
CA VAL A 254 7.57 -9.29 -15.26
C VAL A 254 6.59 -8.24 -14.72
N VAL A 255 6.08 -8.39 -13.49
CA VAL A 255 5.20 -7.38 -12.85
C VAL A 255 5.94 -6.06 -12.66
N VAL A 256 7.19 -6.11 -12.16
CA VAL A 256 8.04 -4.91 -11.98
C VAL A 256 8.29 -4.23 -13.33
N ALA A 257 8.62 -4.98 -14.38
CA ALA A 257 8.82 -4.45 -15.72
C ALA A 257 7.53 -3.80 -16.28
N ALA A 258 6.37 -4.44 -16.06
CA ALA A 258 5.07 -3.88 -16.43
C ALA A 258 4.79 -2.56 -15.71
N GLY A 259 5.08 -2.49 -14.40
CA GLY A 259 4.93 -1.28 -13.59
C GLY A 259 5.83 -0.14 -14.06
N ILE A 260 7.11 -0.42 -14.31
CA ILE A 260 8.07 0.56 -14.84
C ILE A 260 7.62 1.08 -16.20
N GLY A 261 7.21 0.18 -17.08
CA GLY A 261 6.75 0.54 -18.41
C GLY A 261 5.47 1.38 -18.39
N ALA A 262 4.48 1.01 -17.57
CA ALA A 262 3.25 1.76 -17.41
C ALA A 262 3.49 3.17 -16.81
N ALA A 263 4.36 3.28 -15.80
CA ALA A 263 4.72 4.56 -15.18
C ALA A 263 5.39 5.50 -16.18
N ARG A 264 6.30 4.99 -17.02
CA ARG A 264 6.97 5.77 -18.07
C ARG A 264 6.02 6.16 -19.20
N ALA A 265 5.14 5.27 -19.61
CA ALA A 265 4.17 5.54 -20.68
C ALA A 265 3.06 6.52 -20.23
N GLY A 266 2.72 6.55 -18.94
CA GLY A 266 1.74 7.47 -18.35
C GLY A 266 2.32 8.84 -17.96
N ALA A 267 3.62 9.07 -18.12
CA ALA A 267 4.24 10.36 -17.83
C ALA A 267 3.69 11.43 -18.79
N ARG A 268 3.01 12.45 -18.22
CA ARG A 268 2.73 13.67 -18.99
C ARG A 268 4.07 14.31 -19.36
N SER A 269 4.23 14.60 -20.65
CA SER A 269 5.27 15.53 -21.07
C SER A 269 5.11 16.81 -20.24
N ALA A 270 6.18 17.26 -19.59
CA ALA A 270 6.16 18.54 -18.88
C ALA A 270 5.59 19.59 -19.85
N PRO A 271 4.73 20.52 -19.40
CA PRO A 271 4.34 21.65 -20.26
C PRO A 271 5.64 22.32 -20.71
N VAL A 272 5.83 22.37 -22.04
CA VAL A 272 6.91 23.11 -22.66
C VAL A 272 6.84 24.52 -22.07
N GLY A 273 7.93 24.96 -21.45
CA GLY A 273 7.97 26.19 -20.70
C GLY A 273 7.46 27.35 -21.54
N LEU A 274 6.61 28.16 -20.95
CA LEU A 274 6.52 29.56 -21.27
C LEU A 274 7.89 30.15 -20.88
N GLU A 275 8.82 30.16 -21.82
CA GLU A 275 9.91 31.13 -21.80
C GLU A 275 9.25 32.51 -21.81
N ILE A 276 9.25 33.14 -20.66
CA ILE A 276 8.92 34.55 -20.52
C ILE A 276 10.10 35.31 -21.13
N ALA A 277 9.87 35.86 -22.33
CA ALA A 277 10.74 36.90 -22.90
C ALA A 277 10.59 38.20 -22.09
#